data_04054abab53d819695c3845369b451c6
#
_entry.id   04054abab53d819695c3845369b451c6
#
_cell.length_a   1.000
_cell.length_b   1.000
_cell.length_c   1.000
_cell.angle_alpha   90.00
_cell.angle_beta   90.00
_cell.angle_gamma   90.00
#
_symmetry.space_group_name_H-M   'P 1'
#
loop_
_entity.id
_entity.type
_entity.pdbx_description
1 polymer ?
#
loop_
_entity_poly.entity_id
_entity_poly.type
_entity_poly.pdbx_seq_one_letter_code
_entity_poly.pdbx_strand_id
1 'polypeptide(L)'
;MVYAFLGVPANLLMRKFGARTWIGTTTLLWGFLSAAMAWADSEAKFLIIRTLLGAAEAGFFPGMIYLTSQWFPQRNRASIMGLFYMGAPLALTLGSPLSGALLEMHGFMGHPGWFWMFVIEGLLAIGAGIFTFFWLDDTPQQARFLSLEEKNALIRQLASEEEKKVTSRLADALRNGRVWQLAIIYLTIQVAVYGLIFFLPT
;
A
#
# COMPACT_ATOMS: atom_id res chain seq x y z
N MET A 1 -2.93 3.24 -15.45
CA MET A 1 -3.84 2.27 -16.09
C MET A 1 -3.65 0.86 -15.52
N VAL A 2 -2.44 0.27 -15.54
CA VAL A 2 -2.15 -1.09 -15.04
C VAL A 2 -2.58 -1.29 -13.59
N TYR A 3 -2.32 -0.32 -12.70
CA TYR A 3 -2.74 -0.30 -11.30
C TYR A 3 -4.24 -0.60 -11.10
N ALA A 4 -5.10 0.02 -11.90
CA ALA A 4 -6.57 -0.12 -11.78
C ALA A 4 -7.07 -1.53 -12.15
N PHE A 5 -6.43 -2.17 -13.14
CA PHE A 5 -6.84 -3.51 -13.59
C PHE A 5 -6.33 -4.62 -12.68
N LEU A 6 -5.18 -4.43 -12.04
CA LEU A 6 -4.57 -5.46 -11.20
C LEU A 6 -5.12 -5.52 -9.76
N GLY A 7 -5.87 -4.54 -9.30
CA GLY A 7 -6.40 -4.52 -7.94
C GLY A 7 -7.30 -5.71 -7.57
N VAL A 8 -8.16 -6.16 -8.48
CA VAL A 8 -9.05 -7.30 -8.25
C VAL A 8 -8.29 -8.63 -8.26
N PRO A 9 -7.47 -8.95 -9.28
CA PRO A 9 -6.60 -10.15 -9.25
C PRO A 9 -5.67 -10.18 -8.04
N ALA A 10 -5.07 -9.05 -7.68
CA ALA A 10 -4.20 -8.93 -6.52
C ALA A 10 -4.89 -9.35 -5.22
N ASN A 11 -6.15 -8.95 -5.02
CA ASN A 11 -6.92 -9.32 -3.83
C ASN A 11 -7.20 -10.83 -3.75
N LEU A 12 -7.45 -11.48 -4.90
CA LEU A 12 -7.63 -12.93 -4.95
C LEU A 12 -6.34 -13.69 -4.60
N LEU A 13 -5.21 -13.24 -5.13
CA LEU A 13 -3.90 -13.83 -4.85
C LEU A 13 -3.51 -13.66 -3.38
N MET A 14 -3.78 -12.50 -2.78
CA MET A 14 -3.50 -12.23 -1.38
C MET A 14 -4.29 -13.18 -0.45
N ARG A 15 -5.55 -13.48 -0.74
CA ARG A 15 -6.33 -14.46 0.03
C ARG A 15 -5.70 -15.85 0.03
N LYS A 16 -4.97 -16.19 -1.06
CA LYS A 16 -4.29 -17.48 -1.21
C LYS A 16 -2.95 -17.53 -0.49
N PHE A 17 -2.19 -16.44 -0.53
CA PHE A 17 -0.80 -16.40 -0.02
C PHE A 17 -0.67 -15.83 1.40
N GLY A 18 -1.74 -15.23 1.94
CA GLY A 18 -1.71 -14.52 3.21
C GLY A 18 -1.23 -13.06 3.10
N ALA A 19 -1.62 -12.24 4.06
CA ALA A 19 -1.30 -10.81 4.07
C ALA A 19 0.19 -10.53 4.23
N ARG A 20 0.86 -11.26 5.13
CA ARG A 20 2.30 -11.15 5.40
C ARG A 20 3.12 -11.36 4.14
N THR A 21 2.92 -12.50 3.48
CA THR A 21 3.65 -12.85 2.26
C THR A 21 3.33 -11.86 1.14
N TRP A 22 2.06 -11.52 0.98
CA TRP A 22 1.63 -10.60 -0.07
C TRP A 22 2.20 -9.19 0.10
N ILE A 23 1.98 -8.57 1.27
CA ILE A 23 2.47 -7.22 1.57
C ILE A 23 4.00 -7.18 1.53
N GLY A 24 4.67 -8.15 2.15
CA GLY A 24 6.13 -8.23 2.14
C GLY A 24 6.69 -8.35 0.73
N THR A 25 6.14 -9.24 -0.12
CA THR A 25 6.60 -9.44 -1.49
C THR A 25 6.33 -8.22 -2.36
N THR A 26 5.15 -7.63 -2.29
CA THR A 26 4.81 -6.43 -3.08
C THR A 26 5.69 -5.24 -2.69
N THR A 27 5.95 -5.04 -1.39
CA THR A 27 6.84 -3.98 -0.90
C THR A 27 8.30 -4.21 -1.32
N LEU A 28 8.78 -5.46 -1.29
CA LEU A 28 10.11 -5.80 -1.82
C LEU A 28 10.22 -5.53 -3.32
N LEU A 29 9.25 -5.99 -4.11
CA LEU A 29 9.22 -5.75 -5.55
C LEU A 29 9.20 -4.25 -5.85
N TRP A 30 8.36 -3.50 -5.15
CA TRP A 30 8.31 -2.05 -5.26
C TRP A 30 9.67 -1.41 -4.94
N GLY A 31 10.32 -1.80 -3.83
CA GLY A 31 11.63 -1.28 -3.45
C GLY A 31 12.71 -1.58 -4.50
N PHE A 32 12.76 -2.82 -5.01
CA PHE A 32 13.71 -3.20 -6.07
C PHE A 32 13.46 -2.43 -7.37
N LEU A 33 12.21 -2.28 -7.79
CA LEU A 33 11.87 -1.55 -9.01
C LEU A 33 12.15 -0.05 -8.85
N SER A 34 11.88 0.53 -7.67
CA SER A 34 12.24 1.90 -7.38
C SER A 34 13.74 2.11 -7.45
N ALA A 35 14.54 1.27 -6.80
CA ALA A 35 15.99 1.33 -6.91
C ALA A 35 16.48 1.14 -8.34
N ALA A 36 15.89 0.21 -9.11
CA ALA A 36 16.26 -0.06 -10.49
C ALA A 36 16.06 1.14 -11.43
N MET A 37 15.19 2.10 -11.05
CA MET A 37 15.04 3.34 -11.82
C MET A 37 16.33 4.17 -11.89
N ALA A 38 17.21 4.03 -10.91
CA ALA A 38 18.53 4.70 -10.94
C ALA A 38 19.38 4.32 -12.16
N TRP A 39 19.15 3.15 -12.74
CA TRP A 39 19.85 2.63 -13.93
C TRP A 39 19.04 2.73 -15.21
N ALA A 40 17.95 3.48 -15.22
CA ALA A 40 17.15 3.72 -16.42
C ALA A 40 17.86 4.74 -17.32
N ASP A 41 18.62 4.27 -18.29
CA ASP A 41 19.42 5.05 -19.23
C ASP A 41 18.66 5.47 -20.50
N SER A 42 17.40 5.02 -20.63
CA SER A 42 16.53 5.34 -21.77
C SER A 42 15.07 5.51 -21.32
N GLU A 43 14.34 6.29 -22.11
CA GLU A 43 12.90 6.51 -21.87
C GLU A 43 12.12 5.18 -21.84
N ALA A 44 12.44 4.27 -22.74
CA ALA A 44 11.79 2.96 -22.81
C ALA A 44 12.02 2.14 -21.53
N LYS A 45 13.26 2.09 -21.01
CA LYS A 45 13.56 1.41 -19.74
C LYS A 45 12.82 2.06 -18.57
N PHE A 46 12.84 3.38 -18.52
CA PHE A 46 12.12 4.13 -17.49
C PHE A 46 10.61 3.80 -17.49
N LEU A 47 9.97 3.82 -18.67
CA LEU A 47 8.55 3.50 -18.80
C LEU A 47 8.23 2.05 -18.43
N ILE A 48 9.09 1.10 -18.81
CA ILE A 48 8.93 -0.32 -18.44
C ILE A 48 9.00 -0.47 -16.92
N ILE A 49 10.05 0.07 -16.29
CA ILE A 49 10.21 -0.05 -14.83
C ILE A 49 9.04 0.64 -14.10
N ARG A 50 8.60 1.82 -14.56
CA ARG A 50 7.42 2.51 -14.01
C ARG A 50 6.14 1.70 -14.15
N THR A 51 5.96 1.01 -15.25
CA THR A 51 4.79 0.14 -15.47
C THR A 51 4.80 -1.05 -14.51
N LEU A 52 5.96 -1.70 -14.35
CA LEU A 52 6.15 -2.79 -13.40
C LEU A 52 5.98 -2.31 -11.95
N LEU A 53 6.49 -1.13 -11.62
CA LEU A 53 6.32 -0.49 -10.31
C LEU A 53 4.84 -0.29 -9.99
N GLY A 54 4.06 0.28 -10.92
CA GLY A 54 2.62 0.44 -10.76
C GLY A 54 1.88 -0.89 -10.62
N ALA A 55 2.37 -1.96 -11.25
CA ALA A 55 1.84 -3.31 -11.08
C ALA A 55 2.14 -3.88 -9.67
N ALA A 56 3.35 -3.66 -9.15
CA ALA A 56 3.74 -4.07 -7.80
C ALA A 56 2.94 -3.34 -6.73
N GLU A 57 2.70 -2.05 -6.90
CA GLU A 57 1.91 -1.23 -5.97
C GLU A 57 0.42 -1.60 -5.93
N ALA A 58 -0.14 -2.09 -7.03
CA ALA A 58 -1.59 -2.29 -7.19
C ALA A 58 -2.21 -3.23 -6.14
N GLY A 59 -1.41 -4.16 -5.60
CA GLY A 59 -1.84 -5.11 -4.59
C GLY A 59 -1.71 -4.65 -3.14
N PHE A 60 -0.97 -3.57 -2.89
CA PHE A 60 -0.64 -3.15 -1.53
C PHE A 60 -1.86 -2.61 -0.77
N PHE A 61 -2.59 -1.66 -1.36
CA PHE A 61 -3.74 -1.04 -0.70
C PHE A 61 -4.90 -2.00 -0.41
N PRO A 62 -5.35 -2.85 -1.37
CA PRO A 62 -6.29 -3.93 -1.07
C PRO A 62 -5.77 -4.88 0.01
N GLY A 63 -4.45 -5.11 0.05
CA GLY A 63 -3.77 -5.87 1.08
C GLY A 63 -3.98 -5.31 2.47
N MET A 64 -3.80 -4.04 2.63
CA MET A 64 -3.99 -3.34 3.91
C MET A 64 -5.46 -3.38 4.38
N ILE A 65 -6.41 -3.22 3.46
CA ILE A 65 -7.85 -3.33 3.78
C ILE A 65 -8.16 -4.75 4.27
N TYR A 66 -7.65 -5.77 3.58
CA TYR A 66 -7.85 -7.16 3.98
C TYR A 66 -7.20 -7.45 5.33
N LEU A 67 -5.94 -7.09 5.53
CA LEU A 67 -5.25 -7.24 6.82
C LEU A 67 -6.04 -6.59 7.95
N THR A 68 -6.48 -5.35 7.76
CA THR A 68 -7.29 -4.63 8.74
C THR A 68 -8.60 -5.38 9.04
N SER A 69 -9.20 -6.02 8.03
CA SER A 69 -10.42 -6.82 8.22
C SER A 69 -10.19 -8.10 9.01
N GLN A 70 -8.99 -8.67 8.97
CA GLN A 70 -8.62 -9.88 9.72
C GLN A 70 -8.27 -9.59 11.18
N TRP A 71 -7.74 -8.39 11.45
CA TRP A 71 -7.24 -8.04 12.78
C TRP A 71 -8.17 -7.18 13.62
N PHE A 72 -9.06 -6.40 12.99
CA PHE A 72 -9.84 -5.41 13.71
C PHE A 72 -11.34 -5.62 13.52
N PRO A 73 -12.13 -5.54 14.62
CA PRO A 73 -13.58 -5.48 14.56
C PRO A 73 -14.07 -4.31 13.72
N GLN A 74 -15.23 -4.46 13.09
CA GLN A 74 -15.80 -3.50 12.14
C GLN A 74 -15.85 -2.06 12.69
N ARG A 75 -16.17 -1.91 13.97
CA ARG A 75 -16.26 -0.59 14.62
C ARG A 75 -14.92 0.16 14.65
N ASN A 76 -13.79 -0.56 14.68
CA ASN A 76 -12.45 0.03 14.81
C ASN A 76 -11.75 0.20 13.45
N ARG A 77 -12.22 -0.45 12.39
CA ARG A 77 -11.57 -0.45 11.07
C ARG A 77 -11.42 0.96 10.49
N ALA A 78 -12.44 1.81 10.66
CA ALA A 78 -12.38 3.18 10.14
C ALA A 78 -11.26 4.00 10.81
N SER A 79 -11.10 3.89 12.14
CA SER A 79 -10.03 4.59 12.87
C SER A 79 -8.64 4.07 12.49
N ILE A 80 -8.48 2.76 12.35
CA ILE A 80 -7.20 2.15 11.93
C ILE A 80 -6.85 2.54 10.50
N MET A 81 -7.82 2.54 9.59
CA MET A 81 -7.60 3.01 8.22
C MET A 81 -7.28 4.51 8.18
N GLY A 82 -7.92 5.32 9.02
CA GLY A 82 -7.58 6.74 9.18
C GLY A 82 -6.12 6.93 9.62
N LEU A 83 -5.66 6.15 10.60
CA LEU A 83 -4.26 6.17 11.04
C LEU A 83 -3.31 5.75 9.91
N PHE A 84 -3.67 4.71 9.14
CA PHE A 84 -2.89 4.28 7.97
C PHE A 84 -2.79 5.39 6.91
N TYR A 85 -3.89 6.10 6.64
CA TYR A 85 -3.89 7.23 5.69
C TYR A 85 -3.04 8.42 6.14
N MET A 86 -2.80 8.59 7.44
CA MET A 86 -1.85 9.61 7.94
C MET A 86 -0.40 9.35 7.50
N GLY A 87 -0.08 8.13 7.09
CA GLY A 87 1.23 7.80 6.53
C GLY A 87 1.59 8.62 5.28
N ALA A 88 0.61 8.94 4.41
CA ALA A 88 0.87 9.70 3.19
C ALA A 88 1.34 11.16 3.46
N PRO A 89 0.64 11.98 4.25
CA PRO A 89 1.14 13.32 4.59
C PRO A 89 2.43 13.28 5.41
N LEU A 90 2.63 12.28 6.28
CA LEU A 90 3.89 12.11 7.00
C LEU A 90 5.04 11.77 6.04
N ALA A 91 4.80 10.88 5.08
CA ALA A 91 5.79 10.54 4.05
C ALA A 91 6.16 11.77 3.19
N LEU A 92 5.20 12.62 2.82
CA LEU A 92 5.50 13.87 2.12
C LEU A 92 6.31 14.83 2.98
N THR A 93 5.93 15.00 4.25
CA THR A 93 6.60 15.94 5.17
C THR A 93 8.04 15.53 5.48
N LEU A 94 8.29 14.24 5.68
CA LEU A 94 9.62 13.72 6.01
C LEU A 94 10.41 13.34 4.75
N GLY A 95 9.75 12.84 3.72
CA GLY A 95 10.37 12.41 2.48
C GLY A 95 10.87 13.56 1.63
N SER A 96 10.13 14.68 1.53
CA SER A 96 10.56 15.81 0.71
C SER A 96 11.89 16.41 1.15
N PRO A 97 12.17 16.69 2.44
CA PRO A 97 13.50 17.10 2.89
C PRO A 97 14.58 16.04 2.64
N LEU A 98 14.24 14.76 2.83
CA LEU A 98 15.16 13.66 2.55
C LEU A 98 15.51 13.61 1.06
N SER A 99 14.53 13.62 0.18
CA SER A 99 14.74 13.63 -1.27
C SER A 99 15.53 14.86 -1.72
N GLY A 100 15.26 16.03 -1.12
CA GLY A 100 16.04 17.26 -1.36
C GLY A 100 17.51 17.08 -1.00
N ALA A 101 17.82 16.59 0.20
CA ALA A 101 19.17 16.32 0.65
C ALA A 101 19.90 15.28 -0.24
N LEU A 102 19.17 14.26 -0.70
CA LEU A 102 19.74 13.25 -1.62
C LEU A 102 20.04 13.83 -3.01
N LEU A 103 19.24 14.78 -3.48
CA LEU A 103 19.51 15.48 -4.74
C LEU A 103 20.77 16.35 -4.66
N GLU A 104 21.12 16.90 -3.49
CA GLU A 104 22.38 17.64 -3.27
C GLU A 104 23.63 16.75 -3.37
N MET A 105 23.49 15.42 -3.29
CA MET A 105 24.59 14.47 -3.50
C MET A 105 25.04 14.38 -4.97
N HIS A 106 24.72 15.38 -5.79
CA HIS A 106 25.11 15.43 -7.20
C HIS A 106 26.64 15.39 -7.34
N GLY A 107 27.12 14.44 -8.17
CA GLY A 107 28.55 14.19 -8.38
C GLY A 107 29.21 13.22 -7.38
N PHE A 108 28.49 12.82 -6.32
CA PHE A 108 29.01 11.81 -5.38
C PHE A 108 29.19 10.47 -6.10
N MET A 109 30.37 9.88 -6.02
CA MET A 109 30.78 8.67 -6.74
C MET A 109 30.52 8.71 -8.26
N GLY A 110 30.49 9.90 -8.88
CA GLY A 110 30.27 10.08 -10.31
C GLY A 110 28.80 9.98 -10.76
N HIS A 111 27.86 9.91 -9.84
CA HIS A 111 26.44 9.81 -10.15
C HIS A 111 25.68 11.10 -9.86
N PRO A 112 24.58 11.38 -10.61
CA PRO A 112 23.71 12.52 -10.34
C PRO A 112 22.89 12.30 -9.05
N GLY A 113 22.44 13.37 -8.39
CA GLY A 113 21.70 13.29 -7.13
C GLY A 113 20.41 12.45 -7.21
N TRP A 114 19.68 12.50 -8.33
CA TRP A 114 18.49 11.68 -8.53
C TRP A 114 18.78 10.16 -8.51
N PHE A 115 19.98 9.73 -8.88
CA PHE A 115 20.41 8.34 -8.76
C PHE A 115 20.37 7.89 -7.30
N TRP A 116 20.95 8.68 -6.41
CA TRP A 116 20.98 8.38 -4.98
C TRP A 116 19.58 8.40 -4.35
N MET A 117 18.72 9.31 -4.80
CA MET A 117 17.33 9.36 -4.37
C MET A 117 16.63 8.02 -4.65
N PHE A 118 16.67 7.52 -5.87
CA PHE A 118 16.03 6.25 -6.22
C PHE A 118 16.64 5.04 -5.48
N VAL A 119 17.97 5.00 -5.36
CA VAL A 119 18.66 3.90 -4.68
C VAL A 119 18.32 3.88 -3.20
N ILE A 120 18.44 5.00 -2.50
CA ILE A 120 18.26 5.06 -1.04
C ILE A 120 16.78 4.87 -0.67
N GLU A 121 15.86 5.54 -1.35
CA GLU A 121 14.42 5.36 -1.11
C GLU A 121 13.97 3.94 -1.46
N GLY A 122 14.51 3.35 -2.53
CA GLY A 122 14.28 1.96 -2.87
C GLY A 122 14.79 0.99 -1.81
N LEU A 123 15.99 1.23 -1.26
CA LEU A 123 16.55 0.41 -0.18
C LEU A 123 15.74 0.52 1.12
N LEU A 124 15.20 1.70 1.44
CA LEU A 124 14.28 1.87 2.57
C LEU A 124 13.01 1.03 2.40
N ALA A 125 12.44 1.01 1.20
CA ALA A 125 11.29 0.18 0.89
C ALA A 125 11.62 -1.33 0.96
N ILE A 126 12.80 -1.76 0.47
CA ILE A 126 13.29 -3.14 0.61
C ILE A 126 13.41 -3.51 2.08
N GLY A 127 14.01 -2.64 2.90
CA GLY A 127 14.12 -2.82 4.34
C GLY A 127 12.75 -3.00 5.01
N ALA A 128 11.77 -2.17 4.65
CA ALA A 128 10.39 -2.28 5.13
C ALA A 128 9.73 -3.60 4.70
N GLY A 129 9.96 -4.04 3.46
CA GLY A 129 9.47 -5.33 2.95
C GLY A 129 10.05 -6.51 3.73
N ILE A 130 11.37 -6.51 3.96
CA ILE A 130 12.05 -7.52 4.79
C ILE A 130 11.49 -7.51 6.21
N PHE A 131 11.37 -6.32 6.82
CA PHE A 131 10.81 -6.16 8.16
C PHE A 131 9.39 -6.76 8.25
N THR A 132 8.57 -6.59 7.23
CA THR A 132 7.21 -7.15 7.16
C THR A 132 7.22 -8.68 7.31
N PHE A 133 8.18 -9.39 6.71
CA PHE A 133 8.28 -10.85 6.84
C PHE A 133 8.61 -11.32 8.25
N PHE A 134 9.28 -10.52 9.06
CA PHE A 134 9.66 -10.91 10.43
C PHE A 134 8.63 -10.49 11.47
N TRP A 135 7.93 -9.37 11.25
CA TRP A 135 7.07 -8.75 12.26
C TRP A 135 5.57 -8.89 12.01
N LEU A 136 5.15 -9.02 10.75
CA LEU A 136 3.73 -9.13 10.44
C LEU A 136 3.26 -10.56 10.61
N ASP A 137 2.25 -10.79 11.44
CA ASP A 137 1.53 -12.06 11.52
C ASP A 137 0.26 -11.98 10.66
N ASP A 138 -0.11 -13.07 9.98
CA ASP A 138 -1.25 -13.08 9.05
C ASP A 138 -2.59 -12.95 9.77
N THR A 139 -2.71 -13.57 10.93
CA THR A 139 -3.97 -13.66 11.67
C THR A 139 -3.74 -13.55 13.17
N PRO A 140 -4.77 -13.14 13.95
CA PRO A 140 -4.68 -13.09 15.41
C PRO A 140 -4.29 -14.41 16.06
N GLN A 141 -4.62 -15.56 15.45
CA GLN A 141 -4.24 -16.88 15.94
C GLN A 141 -2.73 -17.07 16.01
N GLN A 142 -2.02 -16.49 15.03
CA GLN A 142 -0.55 -16.58 14.91
C GLN A 142 0.18 -15.48 15.68
N ALA A 143 -0.54 -14.50 16.23
CA ALA A 143 0.06 -13.37 16.94
C ALA A 143 0.96 -13.80 18.07
N ARG A 144 2.21 -13.35 18.08
CA ARG A 144 3.20 -13.68 19.10
C ARG A 144 3.12 -12.78 20.33
N PHE A 145 2.51 -11.60 20.16
CA PHE A 145 2.43 -10.54 21.17
C PHE A 145 1.13 -10.53 21.98
N LEU A 146 0.13 -11.34 21.60
CA LEU A 146 -1.14 -11.46 22.31
C LEU A 146 -1.13 -12.66 23.26
N SER A 147 -1.68 -12.48 24.45
CA SER A 147 -1.97 -13.58 25.38
C SER A 147 -3.04 -14.52 24.82
N LEU A 148 -3.15 -15.71 25.36
CA LEU A 148 -4.15 -16.69 24.93
C LEU A 148 -5.58 -16.19 25.14
N GLU A 149 -5.84 -15.45 26.22
CA GLU A 149 -7.14 -14.88 26.51
C GLU A 149 -7.52 -13.78 25.53
N GLU A 150 -6.60 -12.87 25.20
CA GLU A 150 -6.78 -11.81 24.21
C GLU A 150 -7.02 -12.37 22.82
N LYS A 151 -6.25 -13.38 22.40
CA LYS A 151 -6.48 -14.09 21.13
C LYS A 151 -7.89 -14.65 21.05
N ASN A 152 -8.30 -15.39 22.07
CA ASN A 152 -9.61 -16.04 22.10
C ASN A 152 -10.76 -15.01 22.14
N ALA A 153 -10.58 -13.89 22.82
CA ALA A 153 -11.55 -12.81 22.85
C ALA A 153 -11.69 -12.15 21.46
N LEU A 154 -10.56 -11.83 20.84
CA LEU A 154 -10.53 -11.21 19.52
C LEU A 154 -11.11 -12.13 18.43
N ILE A 155 -10.73 -13.41 18.43
CA ILE A 155 -11.23 -14.40 17.48
C ILE A 155 -12.76 -14.57 17.62
N ARG A 156 -13.27 -14.66 18.84
CA ARG A 156 -14.73 -14.75 19.07
C ARG A 156 -15.47 -13.52 18.56
N GLN A 157 -14.91 -12.33 18.78
CA GLN A 157 -15.50 -11.08 18.29
C GLN A 157 -15.52 -11.02 16.76
N LEU A 158 -14.43 -11.37 16.10
CA LEU A 158 -14.34 -11.39 14.65
C LEU A 158 -15.27 -12.45 14.04
N ALA A 159 -15.37 -13.65 14.63
CA ALA A 159 -16.27 -14.70 14.18
C ALA A 159 -17.74 -14.28 14.26
N SER A 160 -18.14 -13.63 15.35
CA SER A 160 -19.53 -13.14 15.51
C SER A 160 -19.92 -12.06 14.49
N GLU A 161 -18.94 -11.32 13.97
CA GLU A 161 -19.16 -10.34 12.88
C GLU A 161 -19.23 -11.03 11.51
N GLU A 162 -18.49 -12.12 11.31
CA GLU A 162 -18.46 -12.86 10.06
C GLU A 162 -19.78 -13.62 9.81
N GLU A 163 -20.37 -14.19 10.85
CA GLU A 163 -21.69 -14.81 10.79
C GLU A 163 -22.81 -13.82 10.38
N LYS A 164 -22.64 -12.54 10.70
CA LYS A 164 -23.59 -11.47 10.35
C LYS A 164 -23.39 -10.92 8.94
N LYS A 165 -22.30 -11.26 8.27
CA LYS A 165 -22.07 -10.82 6.89
C LYS A 165 -23.02 -11.54 5.94
N VAL A 166 -23.99 -10.80 5.42
CA VAL A 166 -24.74 -11.20 4.24
C VAL A 166 -23.75 -11.31 3.07
N THR A 167 -23.70 -12.47 2.43
CA THR A 167 -22.85 -12.73 1.25
C THR A 167 -23.33 -11.85 0.10
N SER A 168 -22.89 -10.61 0.04
CA SER A 168 -23.19 -9.70 -1.07
C SER A 168 -22.33 -10.08 -2.28
N ARG A 169 -22.98 -10.37 -3.41
CA ARG A 169 -22.28 -10.57 -4.69
C ARG A 169 -21.78 -9.22 -5.20
N LEU A 170 -20.70 -9.23 -5.96
CA LEU A 170 -20.17 -8.02 -6.61
C LEU A 170 -21.26 -7.27 -7.41
N ALA A 171 -22.17 -8.02 -8.04
CA ALA A 171 -23.31 -7.46 -8.77
C ALA A 171 -24.25 -6.63 -7.87
N ASP A 172 -24.43 -7.02 -6.60
CA ASP A 172 -25.29 -6.32 -5.64
C ASP A 172 -24.63 -4.98 -5.23
N ALA A 173 -23.31 -4.99 -5.07
CA ALA A 173 -22.55 -3.77 -4.80
C ALA A 173 -22.64 -2.78 -5.97
N LEU A 174 -22.48 -3.25 -7.21
CA LEU A 174 -22.59 -2.40 -8.41
C LEU A 174 -24.01 -1.84 -8.64
N ARG A 175 -25.04 -2.51 -8.13
CA ARG A 175 -26.44 -2.02 -8.18
C ARG A 175 -26.79 -1.05 -7.07
N ASN A 176 -25.95 -0.93 -6.05
CA ASN A 176 -26.21 -0.07 -4.91
C ASN A 176 -25.83 1.39 -5.22
N GLY A 177 -26.81 2.27 -5.28
CA GLY A 177 -26.60 3.71 -5.56
C GLY A 177 -25.68 4.40 -4.56
N ARG A 178 -25.63 3.95 -3.28
CA ARG A 178 -24.68 4.50 -2.29
C ARG A 178 -23.21 4.21 -2.65
N VAL A 179 -22.94 3.06 -3.27
CA VAL A 179 -21.59 2.73 -3.74
C VAL A 179 -21.16 3.70 -4.83
N TRP A 180 -22.03 4.00 -5.77
CA TRP A 180 -21.76 5.00 -6.83
C TRP A 180 -21.61 6.41 -6.28
N GLN A 181 -22.43 6.79 -5.32
CA GLN A 181 -22.31 8.09 -4.66
C GLN A 181 -20.94 8.23 -3.97
N LEU A 182 -20.52 7.23 -3.20
CA LEU A 182 -19.20 7.24 -2.56
C LEU A 182 -18.06 7.24 -3.60
N ALA A 183 -18.20 6.49 -4.70
CA ALA A 183 -17.20 6.45 -5.76
C ALA A 183 -17.06 7.83 -6.43
N ILE A 184 -18.15 8.54 -6.68
CA ILE A 184 -18.13 9.90 -7.27
C ILE A 184 -17.48 10.89 -6.29
N ILE A 185 -17.85 10.85 -5.01
CA ILE A 185 -17.24 11.70 -3.98
C ILE A 185 -15.72 11.47 -3.93
N TYR A 186 -15.30 10.20 -3.89
CA TYR A 186 -13.88 9.86 -3.87
C TYR A 186 -13.15 10.32 -5.14
N LEU A 187 -13.74 10.11 -6.32
CA LEU A 187 -13.22 10.59 -7.59
C LEU A 187 -13.03 12.12 -7.59
N THR A 188 -14.02 12.87 -7.11
CA THR A 188 -13.95 14.33 -7.04
C THR A 188 -12.83 14.80 -6.12
N ILE A 189 -12.66 14.14 -4.95
CA ILE A 189 -11.56 14.44 -4.02
C ILE A 189 -10.21 14.18 -4.70
N GLN A 190 -10.06 13.05 -5.39
CA GLN A 190 -8.81 12.71 -6.06
C GLN A 190 -8.48 13.66 -7.20
N VAL A 191 -9.46 14.04 -8.01
CA VAL A 191 -9.27 15.04 -9.07
C VAL A 191 -8.82 16.38 -8.48
N ALA A 192 -9.44 16.83 -7.38
CA ALA A 192 -9.03 18.06 -6.71
C ALA A 192 -7.59 17.97 -6.15
N VAL A 193 -7.25 16.89 -5.45
CA VAL A 193 -5.91 16.69 -4.85
C VAL A 193 -4.84 16.63 -5.94
N TYR A 194 -5.01 15.81 -6.96
CA TYR A 194 -4.04 15.71 -8.04
C TYR A 194 -4.00 16.98 -8.91
N GLY A 195 -5.15 17.64 -9.12
CA GLY A 195 -5.19 18.91 -9.78
C GLY A 195 -4.37 19.97 -9.05
N LEU A 196 -4.48 20.07 -7.73
CA LEU A 196 -3.65 20.96 -6.93
C LEU A 196 -2.15 20.60 -7.01
N ILE A 197 -1.80 19.32 -6.88
CA ILE A 197 -0.40 18.88 -6.92
C ILE A 197 0.26 19.19 -8.28
N PHE A 198 -0.46 18.99 -9.40
CA PHE A 198 0.13 19.17 -10.73
C PHE A 198 0.04 20.60 -11.27
N PHE A 199 -0.93 21.38 -10.84
CA PHE A 199 -1.21 22.72 -11.40
C PHE A 199 -0.98 23.87 -10.41
N LEU A 200 -0.70 23.60 -9.12
CA LEU A 200 -0.24 24.67 -8.25
C LEU A 200 1.19 25.00 -8.65
N PRO A 201 1.47 26.23 -9.11
CA PRO A 201 2.85 26.61 -9.42
C PRO A 201 3.67 26.59 -8.14
N THR A 202 4.76 25.86 -8.19
CA THR A 202 5.85 25.90 -7.20
C THR A 202 6.63 27.20 -7.33
#